data_5ec2a4f8ea93bfc1d5c5af95a7457f3c
#
_entry.id   5ec2a4f8ea93bfc1d5c5af95a7457f3c
#
_cell.length_a   1.000
_cell.length_b   1.000
_cell.length_c   1.000
_cell.angle_alpha   90.00
_cell.angle_beta   90.00
_cell.angle_gamma   90.00
#
_symmetry.space_group_name_H-M   'P 1'
#
loop_
_entity.id
_entity.type
_entity.pdbx_description
1 polymer ?
#
loop_
_entity_poly.entity_id
_entity_poly.type
_entity_poly.pdbx_seq_one_letter_code
_entity_poly.pdbx_strand_id
1 'polypeptide(L)'
;MSVTNPNHFATAGTTGGAVSAINTNFLKNSDFFTSAFPAEYGNATAGVFDLGFRNGNSKKRETTIQLGVITGAELTTEGPISKEKESSYLVGYRYTLASLAQAVGVNIGTTATPYFQDLSFKINGGTSPIGKFSAFGVLATSTISLDKGGDIFGGNGGVDLGSKIGIFGFNYFKQINNNSNISTTIGLNYSQSEQTNSNIDRFTNTNYHTEEIDFKNSGIVVASNYSSKLNSNLFLKAGLQNEFIGTNQYYRYRISDTDPWTQRLDDKNNTSLSQGYVHLKYRLGEKTTLNTGLHSQYFHLNNSFALEPRLGFIYNVNNKSSLNLGYGLHAQNQPIATYFVQNTDASGDITQTNRNLDFTKSHHFVMGYNINPFKDWRLKAEVYYQYLYDVPVNNFSSDYSILNTGASFKLDLEDNLVNTGTGKNYGVELTIEKFFSNGYYGLFTSSIYDSKYTASDGIERNTAFNGKYVFNMLGGKEWKMGKENRNAFSVDIKFTNAGGRAYTPIDLASSQGAGTEVLSTNAYSDFYKNYYRLDIKAGFVINSKNKKLSQTISLDVQNVTNHQNVFSQSYDRNRSTLNYTYQLGLFPNLLYKIQF
;
A
#
# COMPACT_ATOMS: atom_id res chain seq x y z
N MET A 1 6.65 12.11 -4.76
CA MET A 1 7.25 11.86 -3.43
C MET A 1 6.80 10.48 -2.99
N SER A 2 7.76 9.59 -2.75
CA SER A 2 7.48 8.22 -2.27
C SER A 2 7.08 8.24 -0.80
N VAL A 3 6.18 7.35 -0.40
CA VAL A 3 5.79 7.08 0.98
C VAL A 3 5.91 5.59 1.20
N THR A 4 6.81 5.18 2.08
CA THR A 4 7.15 3.76 2.26
C THR A 4 5.99 2.94 2.82
N ASN A 5 5.34 3.42 3.87
CA ASN A 5 4.13 2.79 4.42
C ASN A 5 3.19 3.88 4.96
N PRO A 6 2.05 4.13 4.29
CA PRO A 6 1.09 5.17 4.70
C PRO A 6 0.04 4.67 5.70
N ASN A 7 0.30 3.59 6.43
CA ASN A 7 -0.69 2.97 7.30
C ASN A 7 -0.33 3.13 8.78
N HIS A 8 -1.36 3.26 9.62
CA HIS A 8 -1.27 3.04 11.05
C HIS A 8 -0.94 1.57 11.35
N PHE A 9 -0.28 1.32 12.47
CA PHE A 9 0.13 -0.02 12.91
C PHE A 9 1.02 -0.73 11.87
N ALA A 10 1.88 0.05 11.21
CA ALA A 10 2.84 -0.47 10.27
C ALA A 10 3.89 -1.33 11.02
N THR A 11 4.01 -2.59 10.61
CA THR A 11 5.08 -3.47 11.10
C THR A 11 6.33 -3.29 10.25
N ALA A 12 7.49 -3.43 10.87
CA ALA A 12 8.77 -3.34 10.18
C ALA A 12 8.86 -4.37 9.03
N GLY A 13 9.41 -3.95 7.89
CA GLY A 13 9.59 -4.82 6.72
C GLY A 13 8.32 -5.12 5.92
N THR A 14 7.16 -4.55 6.28
CA THR A 14 5.90 -4.74 5.55
C THR A 14 5.32 -3.42 5.05
N THR A 15 4.42 -3.49 4.09
CA THR A 15 3.63 -2.34 3.60
C THR A 15 2.18 -2.42 4.05
N GLY A 16 1.82 -3.43 4.84
CA GLY A 16 0.49 -3.62 5.41
C GLY A 16 0.19 -2.68 6.58
N GLY A 17 -1.06 -2.64 6.99
CA GLY A 17 -1.57 -1.92 8.16
C GLY A 17 -3.09 -1.90 8.16
N ALA A 18 -3.70 -1.94 9.35
CA ALA A 18 -5.14 -2.11 9.50
C ALA A 18 -5.94 -0.86 9.09
N VAL A 19 -5.35 0.33 9.22
CA VAL A 19 -5.99 1.62 8.94
C VAL A 19 -5.04 2.52 8.18
N SER A 20 -5.48 3.11 7.08
CA SER A 20 -4.64 4.09 6.36
C SER A 20 -4.56 5.40 7.13
N ALA A 21 -3.35 5.95 7.25
CA ALA A 21 -3.12 7.30 7.75
C ALA A 21 -3.53 8.37 6.73
N ILE A 22 -3.67 7.99 5.45
CA ILE A 22 -4.19 8.88 4.41
C ILE A 22 -5.71 8.92 4.49
N ASN A 23 -6.25 10.07 4.85
CA ASN A 23 -7.68 10.29 4.94
C ASN A 23 -8.33 10.36 3.54
N THR A 24 -9.26 9.45 3.27
CA THR A 24 -9.95 9.37 1.97
C THR A 24 -10.79 10.62 1.64
N ASN A 25 -11.27 11.37 2.65
CA ASN A 25 -11.99 12.63 2.46
C ASN A 25 -11.10 13.73 1.85
N PHE A 26 -9.77 13.56 1.89
CA PHE A 26 -8.79 14.48 1.31
C PHE A 26 -8.40 14.12 -0.12
N LEU A 27 -8.67 12.91 -0.58
CA LEU A 27 -8.25 12.47 -1.90
C LEU A 27 -9.08 13.11 -3.01
N LYS A 28 -8.42 13.53 -4.08
CA LYS A 28 -9.00 13.73 -5.40
C LYS A 28 -8.97 12.40 -6.18
N ASN A 29 -9.32 12.42 -7.47
CA ASN A 29 -9.11 11.27 -8.34
C ASN A 29 -7.65 10.81 -8.24
N SER A 30 -7.48 9.53 -7.99
CA SER A 30 -6.19 8.87 -7.81
C SER A 30 -6.03 7.81 -8.87
N ASP A 31 -4.81 7.64 -9.38
CA ASP A 31 -4.49 6.66 -10.39
C ASP A 31 -3.70 5.51 -9.78
N PHE A 32 -4.01 4.29 -10.22
CA PHE A 32 -3.27 3.10 -9.88
C PHE A 32 -2.75 2.44 -11.16
N PHE A 33 -1.45 2.34 -11.25
CA PHE A 33 -0.75 1.71 -12.37
C PHE A 33 -0.21 0.35 -11.92
N THR A 34 -0.63 -0.73 -12.57
CA THR A 34 -0.24 -2.10 -12.20
C THR A 34 0.86 -2.67 -13.09
N SER A 35 1.13 -2.06 -14.25
CA SER A 35 2.09 -2.61 -15.21
C SER A 35 2.47 -1.56 -16.25
N ALA A 36 3.70 -1.64 -16.77
CA ALA A 36 4.23 -0.77 -17.83
C ALA A 36 3.88 0.74 -17.62
N PHE A 37 4.03 1.23 -16.39
CA PHE A 37 3.66 2.60 -16.02
C PHE A 37 4.57 3.66 -16.66
N PRO A 38 4.11 4.94 -16.75
CA PRO A 38 4.83 6.03 -17.42
C PRO A 38 6.24 6.28 -16.85
N ALA A 39 7.12 6.86 -17.69
CA ALA A 39 8.54 7.10 -17.32
C ALA A 39 8.73 8.05 -16.14
N GLU A 40 7.73 8.80 -15.73
CA GLU A 40 7.79 9.69 -14.56
C GLU A 40 7.82 8.95 -13.21
N TYR A 41 7.49 7.65 -13.20
CA TYR A 41 7.48 6.81 -12.00
C TYR A 41 8.67 5.84 -12.04
N GLY A 42 9.47 5.83 -11.01
CA GLY A 42 10.62 4.93 -10.84
C GLY A 42 10.61 4.25 -9.48
N ASN A 43 11.64 3.45 -9.23
CA ASN A 43 11.84 2.73 -7.98
C ASN A 43 10.65 1.86 -7.56
N ALA A 44 10.05 1.18 -8.53
CA ALA A 44 8.91 0.29 -8.34
C ALA A 44 8.88 -0.79 -9.41
N THR A 45 8.61 -2.05 -9.04
CA THR A 45 8.53 -3.21 -9.94
C THR A 45 7.15 -3.84 -10.01
N ALA A 46 6.21 -3.48 -9.12
CA ALA A 46 4.87 -4.07 -9.07
C ALA A 46 3.79 -3.10 -9.55
N GLY A 47 3.70 -1.92 -8.95
CA GLY A 47 2.70 -0.92 -9.28
C GLY A 47 2.92 0.40 -8.55
N VAL A 48 2.19 1.42 -8.96
CA VAL A 48 2.28 2.78 -8.39
C VAL A 48 0.89 3.31 -8.11
N PHE A 49 0.68 3.81 -6.88
CA PHE A 49 -0.45 4.65 -6.53
C PHE A 49 -0.06 6.12 -6.63
N ASP A 50 -0.66 6.84 -7.56
CA ASP A 50 -0.54 8.31 -7.62
C ASP A 50 -1.72 8.95 -6.87
N LEU A 51 -1.45 9.37 -5.63
CA LEU A 51 -2.44 9.94 -4.74
C LEU A 51 -2.31 11.46 -4.70
N GLY A 52 -3.40 12.16 -4.89
CA GLY A 52 -3.42 13.61 -4.81
C GLY A 52 -4.46 14.13 -3.80
N PHE A 53 -4.08 15.13 -2.99
CA PHE A 53 -5.03 15.83 -2.14
C PHE A 53 -5.82 16.85 -2.94
N ARG A 54 -7.15 16.89 -2.73
CA ARG A 54 -8.03 17.92 -3.26
C ARG A 54 -7.77 19.27 -2.57
N ASN A 55 -8.12 20.35 -3.22
CA ASN A 55 -8.15 21.65 -2.59
C ASN A 55 -9.40 21.79 -1.72
N GLY A 56 -9.34 22.64 -0.70
CA GLY A 56 -10.50 23.04 0.06
C GLY A 56 -11.44 23.94 -0.76
N ASN A 57 -12.65 24.13 -0.26
CA ASN A 57 -13.65 24.98 -0.89
C ASN A 57 -13.22 26.45 -0.87
N SER A 58 -12.96 27.06 -2.04
CA SER A 58 -12.54 28.47 -2.13
C SER A 58 -13.70 29.48 -2.03
N LYS A 59 -14.95 29.02 -1.99
CA LYS A 59 -16.14 29.89 -2.02
C LYS A 59 -16.84 30.01 -0.68
N LYS A 60 -16.94 28.92 0.08
CA LYS A 60 -17.64 28.86 1.37
C LYS A 60 -16.88 28.00 2.37
N ARG A 61 -17.09 28.29 3.64
CA ARG A 61 -16.62 27.45 4.73
C ARG A 61 -17.55 26.25 4.89
N GLU A 62 -16.99 25.08 5.06
CA GLU A 62 -17.70 23.84 5.34
C GLU A 62 -17.00 23.10 6.48
N THR A 63 -17.79 22.52 7.37
CA THR A 63 -17.28 21.71 8.46
C THR A 63 -17.99 20.35 8.45
N THR A 64 -17.23 19.29 8.58
CA THR A 64 -17.73 17.92 8.66
C THR A 64 -17.27 17.29 9.96
N ILE A 65 -18.20 16.69 10.69
CA ILE A 65 -17.92 15.84 11.85
C ILE A 65 -18.38 14.44 11.47
N GLN A 66 -17.54 13.46 11.69
CA GLN A 66 -17.83 12.06 11.43
C GLN A 66 -17.46 11.21 12.64
N LEU A 67 -18.33 10.27 12.99
CA LEU A 67 -18.13 9.28 14.04
C LEU A 67 -18.31 7.89 13.43
N GLY A 68 -17.37 7.00 13.61
CA GLY A 68 -17.44 5.64 13.12
C GLY A 68 -16.61 4.68 13.97
N VAL A 69 -17.01 3.42 14.02
CA VAL A 69 -16.33 2.40 14.83
C VAL A 69 -14.89 2.20 14.36
N ILE A 70 -14.69 2.05 13.05
CA ILE A 70 -13.35 1.86 12.45
C ILE A 70 -12.63 3.19 12.26
N THR A 71 -13.34 4.20 11.74
CA THR A 71 -12.73 5.48 11.35
C THR A 71 -12.45 6.40 12.53
N GLY A 72 -13.02 6.09 13.71
CA GLY A 72 -12.91 6.94 14.88
C GLY A 72 -13.77 8.21 14.79
N ALA A 73 -13.40 9.23 15.55
CA ALA A 73 -13.95 10.59 15.47
C ALA A 73 -13.10 11.40 14.50
N GLU A 74 -13.75 12.04 13.54
CA GLU A 74 -13.10 12.92 12.55
C GLU A 74 -13.75 14.30 12.54
N LEU A 75 -12.91 15.32 12.56
CA LEU A 75 -13.31 16.71 12.33
C LEU A 75 -12.57 17.22 11.10
N THR A 76 -13.30 17.61 10.05
CA THR A 76 -12.73 18.23 8.86
C THR A 76 -13.32 19.61 8.66
N THR A 77 -12.49 20.61 8.42
CA THR A 77 -12.91 21.97 8.06
C THR A 77 -12.19 22.46 6.83
N GLU A 78 -12.91 23.15 5.98
CA GLU A 78 -12.38 23.73 4.76
C GLU A 78 -13.03 25.08 4.47
N GLY A 79 -12.33 25.92 3.72
CA GLY A 79 -12.88 27.22 3.36
C GLY A 79 -11.90 28.12 2.61
N PRO A 80 -12.36 29.31 2.20
CA PRO A 80 -11.52 30.31 1.54
C PRO A 80 -10.52 30.93 2.50
N ILE A 81 -9.28 31.12 2.04
CA ILE A 81 -8.31 32.04 2.62
C ILE A 81 -8.51 33.43 1.97
N SER A 82 -8.61 33.47 0.63
CA SER A 82 -8.99 34.64 -0.13
C SER A 82 -9.89 34.22 -1.28
N LYS A 83 -11.09 34.81 -1.35
CA LYS A 83 -12.05 34.53 -2.43
C LYS A 83 -11.57 35.09 -3.78
N GLU A 84 -10.91 36.24 -3.76
CA GLU A 84 -10.38 36.90 -4.96
C GLU A 84 -9.27 36.09 -5.63
N LYS A 85 -8.40 35.46 -4.84
CA LYS A 85 -7.30 34.63 -5.33
C LYS A 85 -7.68 33.16 -5.47
N GLU A 86 -8.92 32.77 -5.15
CA GLU A 86 -9.37 31.38 -5.11
C GLU A 86 -8.48 30.48 -4.20
N SER A 87 -7.89 31.10 -3.18
CA SER A 87 -7.08 30.36 -2.21
C SER A 87 -7.94 29.71 -1.14
N SER A 88 -7.52 28.53 -0.67
CA SER A 88 -8.34 27.72 0.25
C SER A 88 -7.48 26.88 1.17
N TYR A 89 -8.08 26.50 2.30
CA TYR A 89 -7.53 25.51 3.22
C TYR A 89 -8.49 24.32 3.33
N LEU A 90 -7.92 23.17 3.66
CA LEU A 90 -8.59 21.94 4.04
C LEU A 90 -7.78 21.33 5.18
N VAL A 91 -8.37 21.09 6.34
CA VAL A 91 -7.72 20.53 7.53
C VAL A 91 -8.64 19.49 8.14
N GLY A 92 -8.11 18.34 8.50
CA GLY A 92 -8.86 17.27 9.15
C GLY A 92 -8.02 16.57 10.20
N TYR A 93 -8.66 16.21 11.29
CA TYR A 93 -8.08 15.47 12.40
C TYR A 93 -8.94 14.25 12.70
N ARG A 94 -8.30 13.09 12.86
CA ARG A 94 -8.95 11.83 13.27
C ARG A 94 -8.36 11.32 14.58
N TYR A 95 -9.23 10.71 15.39
CA TYR A 95 -8.86 10.03 16.63
C TYR A 95 -9.66 8.74 16.78
N THR A 96 -9.00 7.65 17.19
CA THR A 96 -9.67 6.36 17.41
C THR A 96 -10.74 6.42 18.50
N LEU A 97 -11.82 5.66 18.30
CA LEU A 97 -12.84 5.41 19.32
C LEU A 97 -12.86 3.95 19.78
N ALA A 98 -11.80 3.19 19.49
CA ALA A 98 -11.74 1.74 19.74
C ALA A 98 -12.00 1.39 21.22
N SER A 99 -11.46 2.14 22.17
CA SER A 99 -11.72 1.94 23.61
C SER A 99 -13.19 2.12 23.99
N LEU A 100 -13.88 3.08 23.40
CA LEU A 100 -15.33 3.27 23.61
C LEU A 100 -16.13 2.14 22.99
N ALA A 101 -15.76 1.68 21.79
CA ALA A 101 -16.41 0.55 21.13
C ALA A 101 -16.29 -0.73 21.97
N GLN A 102 -15.11 -1.02 22.50
CA GLN A 102 -14.88 -2.16 23.41
C GLN A 102 -15.68 -2.02 24.72
N ALA A 103 -15.74 -0.84 25.33
CA ALA A 103 -16.48 -0.58 26.56
C ALA A 103 -18.00 -0.85 26.44
N VAL A 104 -18.56 -0.69 25.22
CA VAL A 104 -19.96 -1.03 24.93
C VAL A 104 -20.13 -2.43 24.32
N GLY A 105 -19.10 -3.29 24.37
CA GLY A 105 -19.17 -4.70 23.98
C GLY A 105 -19.03 -4.96 22.48
N VAL A 106 -18.61 -3.97 21.69
CA VAL A 106 -18.35 -4.17 20.26
C VAL A 106 -17.01 -4.88 20.08
N ASN A 107 -17.04 -6.09 19.50
CA ASN A 107 -15.82 -6.80 19.13
C ASN A 107 -15.18 -6.12 17.91
N ILE A 108 -14.00 -5.54 18.10
CA ILE A 108 -13.24 -4.85 17.04
C ILE A 108 -12.23 -5.76 16.32
N GLY A 109 -12.32 -7.09 16.56
CA GLY A 109 -11.49 -8.10 15.90
C GLY A 109 -10.15 -8.37 16.55
N THR A 110 -9.86 -7.75 17.68
CA THR A 110 -8.65 -7.98 18.50
C THR A 110 -8.98 -7.83 19.98
N THR A 111 -8.26 -8.52 20.83
CA THR A 111 -8.30 -8.35 22.30
C THR A 111 -7.59 -7.07 22.74
N ALA A 112 -6.72 -6.53 21.88
CA ALA A 112 -6.00 -5.30 22.13
C ALA A 112 -6.84 -4.06 21.78
N THR A 113 -6.54 -2.94 22.42
CA THR A 113 -7.14 -1.64 22.09
C THR A 113 -6.19 -0.86 21.19
N PRO A 114 -6.48 -0.74 19.87
CA PRO A 114 -5.67 0.07 18.98
C PRO A 114 -5.92 1.56 19.23
N TYR A 115 -4.85 2.33 19.39
CA TYR A 115 -4.89 3.79 19.46
C TYR A 115 -4.25 4.37 18.21
N PHE A 116 -4.95 5.28 17.55
CA PHE A 116 -4.39 6.06 16.47
C PHE A 116 -4.96 7.47 16.43
N GLN A 117 -4.17 8.37 15.90
CA GLN A 117 -4.59 9.72 15.54
C GLN A 117 -3.81 10.21 14.34
N ASP A 118 -4.44 11.03 13.53
CA ASP A 118 -3.79 11.70 12.41
C ASP A 118 -4.37 13.09 12.14
N LEU A 119 -3.48 13.95 11.63
CA LEU A 119 -3.77 15.28 11.14
C LEU A 119 -3.40 15.34 9.66
N SER A 120 -4.35 15.70 8.81
CA SER A 120 -4.12 15.96 7.40
C SER A 120 -4.46 17.39 7.06
N PHE A 121 -3.68 18.03 6.18
CA PHE A 121 -3.99 19.38 5.70
C PHE A 121 -3.57 19.60 4.25
N LYS A 122 -4.27 20.53 3.60
CA LYS A 122 -3.94 21.07 2.28
C LYS A 122 -4.20 22.56 2.27
N ILE A 123 -3.21 23.35 1.91
CA ILE A 123 -3.31 24.78 1.69
C ILE A 123 -3.06 25.05 0.22
N ASN A 124 -4.00 25.73 -0.43
CA ASN A 124 -3.88 26.18 -1.81
C ASN A 124 -3.75 27.70 -1.81
N GLY A 125 -2.62 28.21 -2.31
CA GLY A 125 -2.33 29.65 -2.34
C GLY A 125 -3.09 30.44 -3.41
N GLY A 126 -3.88 29.72 -4.26
CA GLY A 126 -4.64 30.34 -5.34
C GLY A 126 -3.77 30.75 -6.53
N THR A 127 -4.30 31.65 -7.35
CA THR A 127 -3.63 32.11 -8.57
C THR A 127 -2.88 33.41 -8.29
N SER A 128 -1.62 33.49 -8.77
CA SER A 128 -0.78 34.68 -8.68
C SER A 128 0.06 34.85 -9.95
N PRO A 129 0.53 36.07 -10.26
CA PRO A 129 1.38 36.32 -11.46
C PRO A 129 2.72 35.55 -11.42
N ILE A 130 3.23 35.26 -10.23
CA ILE A 130 4.50 34.53 -10.06
C ILE A 130 4.31 33.01 -10.10
N GLY A 131 3.08 32.48 -10.06
CA GLY A 131 2.75 31.05 -10.09
C GLY A 131 1.73 30.66 -9.04
N LYS A 132 1.50 29.35 -8.92
CA LYS A 132 0.59 28.75 -7.93
C LYS A 132 1.41 27.99 -6.90
N PHE A 133 1.08 28.22 -5.63
CA PHE A 133 1.75 27.54 -4.51
C PHE A 133 0.73 26.68 -3.77
N SER A 134 1.18 25.53 -3.29
CA SER A 134 0.38 24.74 -2.37
C SER A 134 1.24 23.97 -1.39
N ALA A 135 0.73 23.77 -0.19
CA ALA A 135 1.35 22.93 0.83
C ALA A 135 0.36 21.86 1.28
N PHE A 136 0.86 20.68 1.63
CA PHE A 136 0.07 19.60 2.18
C PHE A 136 0.89 18.82 3.21
N GLY A 137 0.20 18.14 4.10
CA GLY A 137 0.88 17.25 5.04
C GLY A 137 -0.04 16.24 5.69
N VAL A 138 0.59 15.21 6.23
CA VAL A 138 0.01 14.15 7.07
C VAL A 138 0.94 13.96 8.26
N LEU A 139 0.39 13.99 9.46
CA LEU A 139 1.05 13.58 10.69
C LEU A 139 0.21 12.49 11.31
N ALA A 140 0.80 11.35 11.60
CA ALA A 140 0.07 10.23 12.15
C ALA A 140 0.90 9.49 13.21
N THR A 141 0.21 8.99 14.24
CA THR A 141 0.80 8.09 15.23
C THR A 141 -0.20 7.02 15.61
N SER A 142 0.31 5.83 15.91
CA SER A 142 -0.50 4.71 16.39
C SER A 142 0.29 3.79 17.30
N THR A 143 -0.42 3.16 18.24
CA THR A 143 0.10 2.12 19.12
C THR A 143 -0.96 1.05 19.34
N ILE A 144 -0.52 -0.19 19.46
CA ILE A 144 -1.35 -1.32 19.85
C ILE A 144 -0.51 -2.29 20.67
N SER A 145 -1.07 -2.71 21.83
CA SER A 145 -0.48 -3.74 22.68
C SER A 145 -1.38 -4.96 22.65
N LEU A 146 -0.81 -6.07 22.21
CA LEU A 146 -1.44 -7.39 22.24
C LEU A 146 -0.93 -8.10 23.47
N ASP A 147 -1.72 -8.10 24.55
CA ASP A 147 -1.39 -8.80 25.77
C ASP A 147 -1.46 -10.33 25.59
N LYS A 148 -0.84 -11.03 26.51
CA LYS A 148 -0.70 -12.48 26.63
C LYS A 148 -1.83 -13.30 26.01
N GLY A 149 -1.49 -14.20 25.07
CA GLY A 149 -2.40 -15.20 24.51
C GLY A 149 -3.02 -14.85 23.15
N GLY A 150 -2.58 -13.80 22.49
CA GLY A 150 -2.94 -13.55 21.10
C GLY A 150 -2.22 -14.51 20.15
N ASP A 151 -2.91 -15.53 19.65
CA ASP A 151 -2.38 -16.54 18.70
C ASP A 151 -1.89 -15.98 17.35
N ILE A 152 -1.86 -14.66 17.19
CA ILE A 152 -1.54 -14.01 15.91
C ILE A 152 -0.09 -14.28 15.50
N PHE A 153 0.83 -14.45 16.47
CA PHE A 153 2.26 -14.65 16.21
C PHE A 153 2.80 -16.01 16.69
N GLY A 154 1.92 -16.94 17.07
CA GLY A 154 2.29 -18.33 17.37
C GLY A 154 3.00 -18.57 18.70
N GLY A 155 2.80 -17.71 19.72
CA GLY A 155 3.44 -17.84 21.04
C GLY A 155 2.56 -17.46 22.22
N ASN A 156 2.98 -17.81 23.44
CA ASN A 156 2.35 -17.38 24.69
C ASN A 156 2.72 -15.93 25.07
N GLY A 157 3.26 -15.15 24.15
CA GLY A 157 3.82 -13.84 24.39
C GLY A 157 2.95 -12.69 23.92
N GLY A 158 3.32 -11.47 24.27
CA GLY A 158 2.72 -10.23 23.83
C GLY A 158 3.49 -9.58 22.69
N VAL A 159 2.84 -8.66 21.99
CA VAL A 159 3.46 -7.81 20.96
C VAL A 159 3.00 -6.38 21.17
N ASP A 160 3.96 -5.47 21.31
CA ASP A 160 3.75 -4.03 21.29
C ASP A 160 4.18 -3.46 19.95
N LEU A 161 3.27 -2.77 19.27
CA LEU A 161 3.54 -2.11 17.99
C LEU A 161 3.33 -0.60 18.14
N GLY A 162 4.28 0.17 17.63
CA GLY A 162 4.21 1.62 17.51
C GLY A 162 4.54 2.09 16.12
N SER A 163 3.82 3.09 15.60
CA SER A 163 4.22 3.74 14.35
C SER A 163 4.01 5.23 14.37
N LYS A 164 4.90 5.96 13.69
CA LYS A 164 4.81 7.41 13.49
C LYS A 164 5.08 7.73 12.01
N ILE A 165 4.27 8.61 11.45
CA ILE A 165 4.37 9.05 10.06
C ILE A 165 4.32 10.57 10.04
N GLY A 166 5.27 11.19 9.34
CA GLY A 166 5.29 12.60 9.03
C GLY A 166 5.51 12.81 7.53
N ILE A 167 4.60 13.48 6.87
CA ILE A 167 4.70 13.83 5.44
C ILE A 167 4.40 15.31 5.32
N PHE A 168 5.27 16.04 4.66
CA PHE A 168 5.04 17.44 4.30
C PHE A 168 5.49 17.66 2.86
N GLY A 169 4.67 18.34 2.06
CA GLY A 169 5.00 18.70 0.69
C GLY A 169 4.66 20.15 0.38
N PHE A 170 5.56 20.82 -0.29
CA PHE A 170 5.37 22.14 -0.87
C PHE A 170 5.50 22.03 -2.38
N ASN A 171 4.48 22.50 -3.10
CA ASN A 171 4.44 22.49 -4.56
C ASN A 171 4.41 23.92 -5.09
N TYR A 172 5.25 24.18 -6.07
CA TYR A 172 5.24 25.35 -6.92
C TYR A 172 4.90 24.97 -8.35
N PHE A 173 3.94 25.64 -8.95
CA PHE A 173 3.54 25.45 -10.35
C PHE A 173 3.57 26.80 -11.06
N LYS A 174 4.23 26.84 -12.22
CA LYS A 174 4.25 28.03 -13.08
C LYS A 174 3.98 27.66 -14.52
N GLN A 175 3.01 28.31 -15.11
CA GLN A 175 2.82 28.35 -16.57
C GLN A 175 3.89 29.29 -17.14
N ILE A 176 4.79 28.75 -17.97
CA ILE A 176 5.88 29.53 -18.61
C ILE A 176 5.33 30.29 -19.81
N ASN A 177 4.55 29.60 -20.63
CA ASN A 177 3.82 30.11 -21.77
C ASN A 177 2.57 29.25 -22.05
N ASN A 178 1.83 29.54 -23.13
CA ASN A 178 0.59 28.81 -23.44
C ASN A 178 0.78 27.30 -23.64
N ASN A 179 1.98 26.85 -23.93
CA ASN A 179 2.29 25.47 -24.28
C ASN A 179 3.14 24.74 -23.24
N SER A 180 3.77 25.46 -22.29
CA SER A 180 4.71 24.84 -21.37
C SER A 180 4.54 25.32 -19.93
N ASN A 181 4.82 24.41 -19.00
CA ASN A 181 4.77 24.66 -17.56
C ASN A 181 5.91 23.92 -16.84
N ILE A 182 6.20 24.38 -15.65
CA ILE A 182 7.12 23.75 -14.71
C ILE A 182 6.39 23.53 -13.37
N SER A 183 6.63 22.39 -12.76
CA SER A 183 6.16 22.07 -11.43
C SER A 183 7.33 21.57 -10.59
N THR A 184 7.55 22.21 -9.45
CA THR A 184 8.61 21.81 -8.50
C THR A 184 7.98 21.44 -7.18
N THR A 185 8.42 20.33 -6.62
CA THR A 185 7.97 19.81 -5.33
C THR A 185 9.17 19.68 -4.40
N ILE A 186 9.04 20.19 -3.19
CA ILE A 186 9.93 19.89 -2.07
C ILE A 186 9.10 19.12 -1.06
N GLY A 187 9.57 17.92 -0.71
CA GLY A 187 8.90 17.03 0.23
C GLY A 187 9.80 16.66 1.39
N LEU A 188 9.20 16.50 2.55
CA LEU A 188 9.81 15.91 3.74
C LEU A 188 9.02 14.69 4.12
N ASN A 189 9.67 13.58 4.42
CA ASN A 189 9.05 12.40 4.96
C ASN A 189 9.78 11.90 6.21
N TYR A 190 9.04 11.30 7.11
CA TYR A 190 9.52 10.61 8.29
C TYR A 190 8.62 9.40 8.54
N SER A 191 9.21 8.27 8.84
CA SER A 191 8.49 7.09 9.33
C SER A 191 9.28 6.42 10.44
N GLN A 192 8.56 5.93 11.46
CA GLN A 192 9.10 5.08 12.49
C GLN A 192 8.17 3.88 12.68
N SER A 193 8.76 2.68 12.77
CA SER A 193 8.06 1.45 13.15
C SER A 193 8.81 0.84 14.33
N GLU A 194 8.13 0.76 15.46
CA GLU A 194 8.63 0.15 16.70
C GLU A 194 7.87 -1.16 16.92
N GLN A 195 8.59 -2.21 17.28
CA GLN A 195 8.00 -3.50 17.66
C GLN A 195 8.79 -4.11 18.78
N THR A 196 8.08 -4.59 19.83
CA THR A 196 8.66 -5.38 20.90
C THR A 196 7.85 -6.64 21.05
N ASN A 197 8.49 -7.79 20.84
CA ASN A 197 7.89 -9.08 21.10
C ASN A 197 8.34 -9.58 22.48
N SER A 198 7.40 -10.13 23.22
CA SER A 198 7.64 -10.69 24.56
C SER A 198 7.20 -12.15 24.61
N ASN A 199 7.79 -12.92 25.48
CA ASN A 199 7.37 -14.28 25.78
C ASN A 199 7.28 -14.48 27.31
N ILE A 200 6.61 -15.53 27.76
CA ILE A 200 6.48 -15.88 29.17
C ILE A 200 7.37 -17.08 29.46
N ASP A 201 8.28 -16.92 30.38
CA ASP A 201 9.02 -18.04 30.94
C ASP A 201 8.06 -18.99 31.64
N ARG A 202 8.07 -20.27 31.27
CA ARG A 202 7.12 -21.29 31.79
C ARG A 202 7.37 -21.68 33.22
N PHE A 203 8.61 -21.54 33.72
CA PHE A 203 9.00 -21.96 35.06
C PHE A 203 8.79 -20.83 36.07
N THR A 204 9.13 -19.62 35.69
CA THR A 204 9.04 -18.44 36.57
C THR A 204 7.74 -17.65 36.37
N ASN A 205 6.99 -17.89 35.28
CA ASN A 205 5.82 -17.12 34.87
C ASN A 205 6.12 -15.61 34.71
N THR A 206 7.37 -15.28 34.41
CA THR A 206 7.81 -13.90 34.17
C THR A 206 7.79 -13.58 32.69
N ASN A 207 7.42 -12.34 32.37
CA ASN A 207 7.45 -11.83 30.97
C ASN A 207 8.87 -11.34 30.64
N TYR A 208 9.38 -11.70 29.48
CA TYR A 208 10.68 -11.25 28.99
C TYR A 208 10.61 -10.90 27.49
N HIS A 209 11.40 -9.91 27.07
CA HIS A 209 11.46 -9.52 25.66
C HIS A 209 12.29 -10.52 24.86
N THR A 210 11.78 -10.88 23.68
CA THR A 210 12.45 -11.79 22.75
C THR A 210 12.91 -11.08 21.48
N GLU A 211 12.33 -9.95 21.13
CA GLU A 211 12.63 -9.22 19.91
C GLU A 211 12.39 -7.72 20.12
N GLU A 212 13.30 -6.90 19.62
CA GLU A 212 13.19 -5.43 19.63
C GLU A 212 13.58 -4.87 18.27
N ILE A 213 12.67 -4.10 17.68
CA ILE A 213 12.82 -3.46 16.39
C ILE A 213 12.49 -1.97 16.53
N ASP A 214 13.34 -1.10 16.00
CA ASP A 214 13.08 0.34 15.88
C ASP A 214 13.66 0.86 14.55
N PHE A 215 12.82 0.97 13.54
CA PHE A 215 13.19 1.43 12.21
C PHE A 215 12.72 2.87 12.00
N LYS A 216 13.69 3.79 11.88
CA LYS A 216 13.46 5.21 11.60
C LYS A 216 14.00 5.56 10.22
N ASN A 217 13.13 6.11 9.38
CA ASN A 217 13.50 6.62 8.07
C ASN A 217 13.07 8.07 7.95
N SER A 218 13.92 8.88 7.36
CA SER A 218 13.64 10.28 7.05
C SER A 218 14.06 10.58 5.62
N GLY A 219 13.40 11.51 4.96
CA GLY A 219 13.74 11.86 3.60
C GLY A 219 13.45 13.30 3.26
N ILE A 220 14.28 13.85 2.37
CA ILE A 220 14.05 15.12 1.70
C ILE A 220 13.99 14.83 0.21
N VAL A 221 12.86 15.15 -0.41
CA VAL A 221 12.65 14.96 -1.85
C VAL A 221 12.61 16.31 -2.52
N VAL A 222 13.42 16.49 -3.56
CA VAL A 222 13.35 17.64 -4.47
C VAL A 222 13.07 17.10 -5.86
N ALA A 223 11.93 17.49 -6.43
CA ALA A 223 11.53 17.06 -7.77
C ALA A 223 11.10 18.26 -8.62
N SER A 224 11.52 18.28 -9.87
CA SER A 224 11.10 19.30 -10.84
C SER A 224 10.70 18.64 -12.15
N ASN A 225 9.53 19.01 -12.65
CA ASN A 225 8.92 18.45 -13.85
C ASN A 225 8.61 19.57 -14.83
N TYR A 226 9.07 19.41 -16.05
CA TYR A 226 8.76 20.28 -17.18
C TYR A 226 7.80 19.55 -18.12
N SER A 227 6.76 20.24 -18.57
CA SER A 227 5.80 19.72 -19.55
C SER A 227 5.61 20.73 -20.66
N SER A 228 5.62 20.26 -21.91
CA SER A 228 5.47 21.13 -23.09
C SER A 228 4.72 20.45 -24.23
N LYS A 229 3.77 21.15 -24.77
CA LYS A 229 3.17 20.82 -26.06
C LYS A 229 4.05 21.41 -27.17
N LEU A 230 4.94 20.59 -27.75
CA LEU A 230 5.89 21.02 -28.75
C LEU A 230 5.19 21.42 -30.09
N ASN A 231 4.14 20.66 -30.48
CA ASN A 231 3.25 20.97 -31.57
C ASN A 231 1.87 20.30 -31.36
N SER A 232 0.98 20.30 -32.36
CA SER A 232 -0.36 19.70 -32.26
C SER A 232 -0.33 18.21 -31.90
N ASN A 233 0.72 17.49 -32.29
CA ASN A 233 0.80 16.04 -32.20
C ASN A 233 1.83 15.55 -31.19
N LEU A 234 2.77 16.40 -30.77
CA LEU A 234 3.89 16.01 -29.91
C LEU A 234 3.85 16.74 -28.57
N PHE A 235 3.83 15.96 -27.49
CA PHE A 235 3.91 16.42 -26.11
C PHE A 235 5.14 15.81 -25.43
N LEU A 236 5.93 16.66 -24.77
CA LEU A 236 7.12 16.32 -24.00
C LEU A 236 6.84 16.49 -22.52
N LYS A 237 7.28 15.53 -21.72
CA LYS A 237 7.40 15.65 -20.26
C LYS A 237 8.80 15.18 -19.86
N ALA A 238 9.49 15.95 -19.04
CA ALA A 238 10.81 15.60 -18.54
C ALA A 238 10.93 16.03 -17.07
N GLY A 239 11.67 15.30 -16.28
CA GLY A 239 11.82 15.65 -14.87
C GLY A 239 13.07 15.05 -14.25
N LEU A 240 13.43 15.66 -13.14
CA LEU A 240 14.51 15.22 -12.26
C LEU A 240 13.96 15.14 -10.84
N GLN A 241 14.39 14.14 -10.10
CA GLN A 241 14.07 13.96 -8.70
C GLN A 241 15.32 13.50 -7.97
N ASN A 242 15.56 14.07 -6.79
CA ASN A 242 16.53 13.52 -5.86
C ASN A 242 15.86 13.32 -4.50
N GLU A 243 16.05 12.15 -3.93
CA GLU A 243 15.61 11.79 -2.59
C GLU A 243 16.84 11.55 -1.72
N PHE A 244 17.03 12.42 -0.72
CA PHE A 244 18.03 12.24 0.34
C PHE A 244 17.38 11.38 1.42
N ILE A 245 18.00 10.26 1.75
CA ILE A 245 17.46 9.23 2.65
C ILE A 245 18.34 9.16 3.88
N GLY A 246 17.79 9.47 5.05
CA GLY A 246 18.40 9.20 6.35
C GLY A 246 17.72 7.98 6.99
N THR A 247 18.51 7.07 7.51
CA THR A 247 18.02 5.83 8.12
C THR A 247 18.72 5.59 9.45
N ASN A 248 17.97 5.04 10.42
CA ASN A 248 18.48 4.55 11.68
C ASN A 248 17.70 3.25 11.98
N GLN A 249 18.37 2.12 11.84
CA GLN A 249 17.79 0.79 11.88
C GLN A 249 18.36 0.05 13.07
N TYR A 250 17.48 -0.41 13.97
CA TYR A 250 17.84 -1.20 15.12
C TYR A 250 16.99 -2.46 15.16
N TYR A 251 17.65 -3.64 15.25
CA TYR A 251 16.99 -4.92 15.38
C TYR A 251 17.87 -5.91 16.11
N ARG A 252 17.33 -6.47 17.21
CA ARG A 252 17.93 -7.59 17.94
C ARG A 252 16.89 -8.59 18.37
N TYR A 253 17.33 -9.82 18.57
CA TYR A 253 16.47 -10.87 19.09
C TYR A 253 17.23 -11.82 20.03
N ARG A 254 16.49 -12.58 20.84
CA ARG A 254 16.98 -13.72 21.63
C ARG A 254 15.91 -14.80 21.70
N ILE A 255 16.31 -16.05 21.93
CA ILE A 255 15.40 -17.21 21.93
C ILE A 255 14.79 -17.41 23.32
N SER A 256 15.58 -17.25 24.38
CA SER A 256 15.15 -17.38 25.77
C SER A 256 15.61 -16.19 26.61
N ASP A 257 15.12 -16.10 27.86
CA ASP A 257 15.51 -15.02 28.77
C ASP A 257 16.98 -15.07 29.16
N THR A 258 17.55 -16.27 29.19
CA THR A 258 18.96 -16.49 29.57
C THR A 258 19.93 -16.38 28.43
N ASP A 259 19.42 -16.36 27.16
CA ASP A 259 20.28 -16.24 25.99
C ASP A 259 20.78 -14.80 25.81
N PRO A 260 21.99 -14.62 25.30
CA PRO A 260 22.46 -13.30 24.89
C PRO A 260 21.63 -12.77 23.72
N TRP A 261 21.54 -11.43 23.63
CA TRP A 261 20.95 -10.78 22.49
C TRP A 261 21.80 -10.97 21.22
N THR A 262 21.17 -11.39 20.13
CA THR A 262 21.76 -11.41 18.80
C THR A 262 21.39 -10.12 18.10
N GLN A 263 22.40 -9.27 17.80
CA GLN A 263 22.21 -8.03 17.06
C GLN A 263 22.22 -8.32 15.56
N ARG A 264 21.14 -7.88 14.86
CA ARG A 264 21.01 -8.03 13.39
C ARG A 264 21.13 -6.71 12.66
N LEU A 265 20.74 -5.61 13.31
CA LEU A 265 20.86 -4.25 12.80
C LEU A 265 21.16 -3.29 13.94
N ASP A 266 22.18 -2.48 13.78
CA ASP A 266 22.47 -1.30 14.57
C ASP A 266 23.25 -0.33 13.69
N ASP A 267 22.51 0.35 12.81
CA ASP A 267 23.12 1.18 11.76
C ASP A 267 22.39 2.52 11.60
N LYS A 268 23.17 3.59 11.53
CA LYS A 268 22.70 4.93 11.21
C LYS A 268 23.43 5.44 9.99
N ASN A 269 22.71 5.65 8.89
CA ASN A 269 23.31 5.98 7.61
C ASN A 269 22.53 7.07 6.86
N ASN A 270 23.20 7.68 5.87
CA ASN A 270 22.59 8.61 4.93
C ASN A 270 23.00 8.21 3.52
N THR A 271 22.04 8.26 2.60
CA THR A 271 22.27 8.00 1.18
C THR A 271 21.34 8.85 0.34
N SER A 272 21.34 8.67 -0.97
CA SER A 272 20.36 9.30 -1.84
C SER A 272 20.04 8.45 -3.06
N LEU A 273 18.86 8.68 -3.63
CA LEU A 273 18.40 8.13 -4.89
C LEU A 273 18.13 9.28 -5.86
N SER A 274 18.94 9.37 -6.91
CA SER A 274 18.76 10.34 -7.99
C SER A 274 18.02 9.69 -9.14
N GLN A 275 16.98 10.36 -9.68
CA GLN A 275 16.14 9.86 -10.76
C GLN A 275 15.95 10.93 -11.82
N GLY A 276 15.90 10.52 -13.08
CA GLY A 276 15.62 11.41 -14.19
C GLY A 276 14.80 10.71 -15.26
N TYR A 277 13.94 11.46 -15.94
CA TYR A 277 13.14 10.88 -17.00
C TYR A 277 12.85 11.85 -18.14
N VAL A 278 12.61 11.27 -19.30
CA VAL A 278 12.03 11.94 -20.48
C VAL A 278 10.89 11.08 -21.01
N HIS A 279 9.76 11.68 -21.31
CA HIS A 279 8.58 11.03 -21.87
C HIS A 279 8.04 11.84 -23.05
N LEU A 280 7.82 11.18 -24.17
CA LEU A 280 7.24 11.73 -25.37
C LEU A 280 5.91 11.04 -25.66
N LYS A 281 4.87 11.83 -25.88
CA LYS A 281 3.58 11.35 -26.38
C LYS A 281 3.39 11.91 -27.77
N TYR A 282 3.34 11.02 -28.76
CA TYR A 282 3.19 11.35 -30.17
C TYR A 282 1.89 10.80 -30.74
N ARG A 283 1.06 11.68 -31.32
CA ARG A 283 -0.17 11.32 -32.02
C ARG A 283 0.13 11.09 -33.47
N LEU A 284 0.06 9.84 -33.92
CA LEU A 284 0.24 9.39 -35.28
C LEU A 284 -1.13 9.37 -35.97
N GLY A 285 -1.60 10.54 -36.42
CA GLY A 285 -2.95 10.71 -36.98
C GLY A 285 -4.04 10.71 -35.89
N GLU A 286 -5.28 10.38 -36.28
CA GLU A 286 -6.45 10.45 -35.38
C GLU A 286 -6.61 9.21 -34.48
N LYS A 287 -6.12 8.05 -34.95
CA LYS A 287 -6.38 6.78 -34.30
C LYS A 287 -5.24 6.27 -33.42
N THR A 288 -4.03 6.72 -33.66
CA THR A 288 -2.83 6.11 -33.08
C THR A 288 -2.10 7.08 -32.14
N THR A 289 -1.75 6.63 -30.96
CA THR A 289 -0.87 7.36 -30.04
C THR A 289 0.28 6.46 -29.63
N LEU A 290 1.50 6.97 -29.78
CA LEU A 290 2.73 6.36 -29.29
C LEU A 290 3.20 7.13 -28.04
N ASN A 291 3.44 6.43 -26.97
CA ASN A 291 4.10 6.94 -25.77
C ASN A 291 5.47 6.26 -25.70
N THR A 292 6.54 7.01 -25.63
CA THR A 292 7.88 6.47 -25.43
C THR A 292 8.56 7.24 -24.33
N GLY A 293 9.35 6.57 -23.52
CA GLY A 293 10.03 7.21 -22.41
C GLY A 293 11.28 6.47 -22.00
N LEU A 294 12.13 7.19 -21.32
CA LEU A 294 13.33 6.68 -20.69
C LEU A 294 13.37 7.20 -19.27
N HIS A 295 13.48 6.29 -18.32
CA HIS A 295 13.73 6.60 -16.92
C HIS A 295 15.12 6.13 -16.55
N SER A 296 15.81 6.84 -15.68
CA SER A 296 17.09 6.44 -15.14
C SER A 296 17.12 6.69 -13.65
N GLN A 297 17.81 5.83 -12.91
CA GLN A 297 18.03 6.01 -11.49
C GLN A 297 19.45 5.59 -11.07
N TYR A 298 19.98 6.29 -10.07
CA TYR A 298 21.28 6.06 -9.50
C TYR A 298 21.19 6.07 -7.98
N PHE A 299 21.58 4.95 -7.37
CA PHE A 299 21.55 4.78 -5.92
C PHE A 299 22.95 5.01 -5.35
N HIS A 300 23.11 6.08 -4.57
CA HIS A 300 24.41 6.54 -4.09
C HIS A 300 25.04 5.66 -2.99
N LEU A 301 24.27 4.76 -2.35
CA LEU A 301 24.78 3.87 -1.31
C LEU A 301 25.89 2.96 -1.83
N ASN A 302 25.67 2.40 -3.03
CA ASN A 302 26.54 1.38 -3.65
C ASN A 302 26.84 1.64 -5.12
N ASN A 303 26.51 2.85 -5.63
CA ASN A 303 26.71 3.26 -7.02
C ASN A 303 25.92 2.43 -8.06
N SER A 304 24.85 1.76 -7.65
CA SER A 304 23.99 1.02 -8.58
C SER A 304 23.28 1.97 -9.53
N PHE A 305 23.17 1.57 -10.81
CA PHE A 305 22.53 2.35 -11.87
C PHE A 305 21.53 1.49 -12.66
N ALA A 306 20.38 2.07 -12.98
CA ALA A 306 19.40 1.44 -13.86
C ALA A 306 18.95 2.41 -14.96
N LEU A 307 18.78 1.88 -16.18
CA LEU A 307 18.21 2.58 -17.33
C LEU A 307 16.98 1.82 -17.81
N GLU A 308 15.84 2.49 -17.84
CA GLU A 308 14.51 1.88 -17.90
C GLU A 308 13.72 2.42 -19.11
N PRO A 309 13.84 1.79 -20.31
CA PRO A 309 13.04 2.14 -21.47
C PRO A 309 11.57 1.75 -21.25
N ARG A 310 10.65 2.58 -21.76
CA ARG A 310 9.21 2.39 -21.68
C ARG A 310 8.55 2.73 -23.00
N LEU A 311 7.58 1.91 -23.41
CA LEU A 311 6.86 2.05 -24.67
C LEU A 311 5.38 1.74 -24.47
N GLY A 312 4.52 2.61 -24.94
CA GLY A 312 3.08 2.41 -24.93
C GLY A 312 2.50 2.74 -26.31
N PHE A 313 1.65 1.90 -26.82
CA PHE A 313 0.96 2.07 -28.07
C PHE A 313 -0.54 1.96 -27.86
N ILE A 314 -1.30 2.96 -28.34
CA ILE A 314 -2.76 3.00 -28.25
C ILE A 314 -3.31 3.14 -29.66
N TYR A 315 -4.18 2.20 -30.04
CA TYR A 315 -4.90 2.24 -31.31
C TYR A 315 -6.41 2.32 -31.06
N ASN A 316 -7.01 3.44 -31.41
CA ASN A 316 -8.47 3.63 -31.36
C ASN A 316 -9.09 2.93 -32.56
N VAL A 317 -9.66 1.75 -32.37
CA VAL A 317 -10.33 0.96 -33.40
C VAL A 317 -11.51 1.77 -33.96
N ASN A 318 -12.27 2.36 -33.03
CA ASN A 318 -13.37 3.30 -33.28
C ASN A 318 -13.57 4.22 -32.06
N ASN A 319 -14.61 5.06 -32.08
CA ASN A 319 -14.91 6.02 -31.01
C ASN A 319 -15.28 5.36 -29.66
N LYS A 320 -15.50 4.04 -29.62
CA LYS A 320 -15.93 3.31 -28.43
C LYS A 320 -14.91 2.28 -27.96
N SER A 321 -13.91 1.95 -28.77
CA SER A 321 -12.97 0.89 -28.42
C SER A 321 -11.54 1.21 -28.81
N SER A 322 -10.59 0.74 -28.00
CA SER A 322 -9.16 0.88 -28.20
C SER A 322 -8.40 -0.39 -27.84
N LEU A 323 -7.34 -0.65 -28.58
CA LEU A 323 -6.31 -1.63 -28.29
C LEU A 323 -5.11 -0.89 -27.70
N ASN A 324 -4.53 -1.44 -26.62
CA ASN A 324 -3.39 -0.86 -25.93
C ASN A 324 -2.29 -1.92 -25.82
N LEU A 325 -1.05 -1.54 -26.12
CA LEU A 325 0.14 -2.36 -25.89
C LEU A 325 1.11 -1.57 -25.01
N GLY A 326 1.69 -2.21 -24.05
CA GLY A 326 2.66 -1.61 -23.13
C GLY A 326 3.88 -2.50 -22.94
N TYR A 327 5.04 -1.89 -22.93
CA TYR A 327 6.29 -2.47 -22.49
C TYR A 327 6.99 -1.52 -21.54
N GLY A 328 7.59 -2.05 -20.48
CA GLY A 328 8.45 -1.29 -19.56
C GLY A 328 9.51 -2.18 -18.94
N LEU A 329 10.73 -1.67 -18.88
CA LEU A 329 11.73 -2.14 -17.94
C LEU A 329 11.61 -1.28 -16.69
N HIS A 330 11.53 -1.90 -15.52
CA HIS A 330 11.38 -1.27 -14.22
C HIS A 330 12.45 -1.78 -13.28
N ALA A 331 12.97 -0.92 -12.41
CA ALA A 331 13.96 -1.26 -11.42
C ALA A 331 13.56 -0.70 -10.05
N GLN A 332 13.89 -1.44 -8.99
CA GLN A 332 13.60 -1.08 -7.60
C GLN A 332 14.76 -1.45 -6.71
N ASN A 333 15.20 -0.52 -5.85
CA ASN A 333 16.17 -0.83 -4.80
C ASN A 333 15.54 -1.76 -3.75
N GLN A 334 16.38 -2.46 -2.99
CA GLN A 334 15.92 -3.31 -1.91
C GLN A 334 15.36 -2.44 -0.75
N PRO A 335 14.51 -3.00 0.15
CA PRO A 335 14.17 -2.34 1.40
C PRO A 335 15.44 -1.89 2.12
N ILE A 336 15.47 -0.66 2.62
CA ILE A 336 16.71 -0.03 3.10
C ILE A 336 17.39 -0.84 4.23
N ALA A 337 16.63 -1.48 5.10
CA ALA A 337 17.16 -2.34 6.16
C ALA A 337 17.97 -3.52 5.63
N THR A 338 17.62 -4.07 4.46
CA THR A 338 18.30 -5.21 3.85
C THR A 338 19.78 -4.95 3.57
N TYR A 339 20.13 -3.70 3.19
CA TYR A 339 21.53 -3.33 2.89
C TYR A 339 22.44 -3.32 4.12
N PHE A 340 21.87 -3.15 5.32
CA PHE A 340 22.60 -2.95 6.57
C PHE A 340 22.54 -4.14 7.51
N VAL A 341 21.99 -5.28 7.08
CA VAL A 341 21.98 -6.51 7.88
C VAL A 341 23.39 -6.88 8.26
N GLN A 342 23.58 -7.11 9.57
CA GLN A 342 24.86 -7.45 10.18
C GLN A 342 24.97 -8.95 10.37
N ASN A 343 26.14 -9.47 10.02
CA ASN A 343 26.60 -10.81 10.38
C ASN A 343 27.79 -10.64 11.33
N THR A 344 27.72 -11.29 12.49
CA THR A 344 28.81 -11.31 13.46
C THR A 344 29.46 -12.68 13.40
N ASP A 345 30.74 -12.72 13.05
CA ASP A 345 31.49 -13.97 12.97
C ASP A 345 31.88 -14.49 14.39
N ALA A 346 32.51 -15.66 14.42
CA ALA A 346 32.95 -16.30 15.68
C ALA A 346 34.01 -15.47 16.45
N SER A 347 34.69 -14.53 15.77
CA SER A 347 35.68 -13.61 16.37
C SER A 347 35.04 -12.35 16.94
N GLY A 348 33.75 -12.13 16.68
CA GLY A 348 33.00 -10.92 17.04
C GLY A 348 33.11 -9.80 16.00
N ASP A 349 33.69 -10.05 14.83
CA ASP A 349 33.80 -9.09 13.75
C ASP A 349 32.44 -8.94 13.04
N ILE A 350 31.99 -7.68 12.86
CA ILE A 350 30.70 -7.35 12.22
C ILE A 350 30.93 -7.01 10.76
N THR A 351 30.20 -7.69 9.89
CA THR A 351 30.18 -7.45 8.44
C THR A 351 28.78 -7.15 7.93
N GLN A 352 28.66 -6.33 6.88
CA GLN A 352 27.42 -6.00 6.17
C GLN A 352 27.53 -6.49 4.72
N THR A 353 27.21 -7.76 4.51
CA THR A 353 27.44 -8.46 3.24
C THR A 353 26.50 -8.01 2.12
N ASN A 354 25.34 -7.43 2.46
CA ASN A 354 24.30 -7.04 1.51
C ASN A 354 24.47 -5.62 0.94
N ARG A 355 25.48 -4.86 1.41
CA ARG A 355 25.64 -3.44 1.07
C ARG A 355 25.70 -3.16 -0.43
N ASN A 356 26.20 -4.13 -1.22
CA ASN A 356 26.41 -4.00 -2.66
C ASN A 356 25.29 -4.62 -3.51
N LEU A 357 24.14 -4.96 -2.93
CA LEU A 357 23.00 -5.47 -3.70
C LEU A 357 22.54 -4.43 -4.73
N ASP A 358 22.38 -4.87 -5.97
CA ASP A 358 21.86 -4.07 -7.09
C ASP A 358 20.32 -3.98 -7.03
N PHE A 359 19.74 -3.20 -7.94
CA PHE A 359 18.29 -3.13 -8.15
C PHE A 359 17.74 -4.50 -8.57
N THR A 360 16.59 -4.87 -8.02
CA THR A 360 15.73 -5.87 -8.66
C THR A 360 15.11 -5.26 -9.89
N LYS A 361 15.14 -5.94 -11.02
CA LYS A 361 14.64 -5.46 -12.31
C LYS A 361 13.48 -6.29 -12.81
N SER A 362 12.57 -5.69 -13.57
CA SER A 362 11.39 -6.38 -14.10
C SER A 362 11.03 -5.90 -15.50
N HIS A 363 10.94 -6.81 -16.44
CA HIS A 363 10.31 -6.57 -17.75
C HIS A 363 8.79 -6.74 -17.64
N HIS A 364 8.03 -5.76 -18.07
CA HIS A 364 6.58 -5.80 -18.13
C HIS A 364 6.10 -5.76 -19.57
N PHE A 365 5.21 -6.68 -19.93
CA PHE A 365 4.50 -6.72 -21.19
C PHE A 365 3.01 -6.75 -20.92
N VAL A 366 2.26 -5.86 -21.53
CA VAL A 366 0.80 -5.74 -21.34
C VAL A 366 0.12 -5.55 -22.69
N MET A 367 -0.97 -6.28 -22.89
CA MET A 367 -1.91 -6.04 -23.98
C MET A 367 -3.30 -5.86 -23.38
N GLY A 368 -3.98 -4.77 -23.75
CA GLY A 368 -5.30 -4.46 -23.23
C GLY A 368 -6.27 -4.07 -24.33
N TYR A 369 -7.53 -4.43 -24.16
CA TYR A 369 -8.64 -4.00 -24.99
C TYR A 369 -9.69 -3.31 -24.13
N ASN A 370 -10.03 -2.08 -24.48
CA ASN A 370 -11.08 -1.29 -23.82
C ASN A 370 -12.25 -1.10 -24.77
N ILE A 371 -13.47 -1.23 -24.27
CA ILE A 371 -14.68 -0.92 -25.03
C ILE A 371 -15.74 -0.27 -24.13
N ASN A 372 -16.43 0.75 -24.65
CA ASN A 372 -17.61 1.37 -24.05
C ASN A 372 -18.85 0.93 -24.87
N PRO A 373 -19.42 -0.25 -24.61
CA PRO A 373 -20.46 -0.82 -25.46
C PRO A 373 -21.76 -0.03 -25.41
N PHE A 374 -22.09 0.49 -24.22
CA PHE A 374 -23.29 1.29 -23.95
C PHE A 374 -22.92 2.58 -23.22
N LYS A 375 -23.85 3.53 -23.16
CA LYS A 375 -23.70 4.71 -22.31
C LYS A 375 -23.49 4.29 -20.85
N ASP A 376 -22.51 4.91 -20.20
CA ASP A 376 -22.15 4.65 -18.79
C ASP A 376 -21.62 3.23 -18.48
N TRP A 377 -21.19 2.48 -19.51
CA TRP A 377 -20.55 1.17 -19.36
C TRP A 377 -19.14 1.18 -19.92
N ARG A 378 -18.23 0.53 -19.23
CA ARG A 378 -16.87 0.27 -19.65
C ARG A 378 -16.52 -1.19 -19.43
N LEU A 379 -15.93 -1.83 -20.42
CA LEU A 379 -15.29 -3.13 -20.32
C LEU A 379 -13.82 -2.99 -20.65
N LYS A 380 -12.97 -3.60 -19.85
CA LYS A 380 -11.53 -3.65 -20.05
C LYS A 380 -11.06 -5.08 -19.84
N ALA A 381 -10.34 -5.63 -20.81
CA ALA A 381 -9.65 -6.91 -20.70
C ALA A 381 -8.16 -6.69 -20.89
N GLU A 382 -7.33 -7.32 -20.09
CA GLU A 382 -5.87 -7.21 -20.14
C GLU A 382 -5.22 -8.58 -19.97
N VAL A 383 -4.10 -8.77 -20.66
CA VAL A 383 -3.18 -9.88 -20.48
C VAL A 383 -1.83 -9.27 -20.17
N TYR A 384 -1.15 -9.82 -19.18
CA TYR A 384 0.17 -9.32 -18.79
C TYR A 384 1.15 -10.46 -18.54
N TYR A 385 2.44 -10.13 -18.71
CA TYR A 385 3.58 -10.95 -18.33
C TYR A 385 4.66 -10.06 -17.73
N GLN A 386 5.18 -10.46 -16.56
CA GLN A 386 6.28 -9.81 -15.87
C GLN A 386 7.38 -10.83 -15.62
N TYR A 387 8.61 -10.47 -15.96
CA TYR A 387 9.80 -11.27 -15.69
C TYR A 387 10.75 -10.46 -14.81
N LEU A 388 10.96 -10.93 -13.59
CA LEU A 388 11.86 -10.33 -12.61
C LEU A 388 13.21 -11.02 -12.64
N TYR A 389 14.27 -10.25 -12.56
CA TYR A 389 15.66 -10.74 -12.52
C TYR A 389 16.51 -9.84 -11.62
N ASP A 390 17.75 -10.24 -11.36
CA ASP A 390 18.60 -9.62 -10.35
C ASP A 390 17.92 -9.58 -8.96
N VAL A 391 17.13 -10.61 -8.64
CA VAL A 391 16.42 -10.72 -7.37
C VAL A 391 17.38 -11.23 -6.29
N PRO A 392 17.48 -10.57 -5.11
CA PRO A 392 18.27 -11.07 -4.00
C PRO A 392 17.77 -12.42 -3.47
N VAL A 393 18.70 -13.35 -3.39
CA VAL A 393 18.58 -14.71 -2.85
C VAL A 393 19.85 -15.03 -2.05
N ASN A 394 19.84 -16.07 -1.21
CA ASN A 394 21.06 -16.48 -0.49
C ASN A 394 22.19 -16.86 -1.44
N ASN A 395 23.45 -16.63 -1.04
CA ASN A 395 24.64 -17.04 -1.79
C ASN A 395 24.97 -18.55 -1.68
N PHE A 396 24.21 -19.27 -0.86
CA PHE A 396 24.22 -20.73 -0.74
C PHE A 396 22.88 -21.31 -1.20
N SER A 397 22.83 -22.60 -1.47
CA SER A 397 21.60 -23.26 -1.95
C SER A 397 20.49 -23.18 -0.91
N SER A 398 19.44 -22.44 -1.20
CA SER A 398 18.26 -22.26 -0.33
C SER A 398 17.02 -21.89 -1.15
N ASP A 399 15.87 -21.93 -0.50
CA ASP A 399 14.57 -21.50 -1.05
C ASP A 399 14.23 -20.03 -0.77
N TYR A 400 15.11 -19.30 -0.07
CA TYR A 400 14.88 -17.90 0.26
C TYR A 400 14.91 -16.99 -0.98
N SER A 401 13.94 -16.12 -1.09
CA SER A 401 13.91 -15.02 -2.06
C SER A 401 13.24 -13.80 -1.44
N ILE A 402 13.83 -12.62 -1.61
CA ILE A 402 13.29 -11.36 -1.13
C ILE A 402 11.88 -11.05 -1.71
N LEU A 403 11.49 -11.70 -2.80
CA LEU A 403 10.15 -11.56 -3.40
C LEU A 403 9.02 -12.04 -2.46
N ASN A 404 9.33 -12.83 -1.44
CA ASN A 404 8.35 -13.31 -0.46
C ASN A 404 8.30 -12.47 0.81
N THR A 405 9.23 -11.52 0.97
CA THR A 405 9.28 -10.63 2.15
C THR A 405 8.02 -9.77 2.24
N GLY A 406 7.50 -9.59 3.44
CA GLY A 406 6.28 -8.84 3.72
C GLY A 406 4.98 -9.61 3.56
N ALA A 407 5.03 -10.90 3.19
CA ALA A 407 3.85 -11.77 3.13
C ALA A 407 3.33 -12.17 4.52
N SER A 408 4.17 -12.10 5.53
CA SER A 408 3.86 -12.32 6.95
C SER A 408 4.16 -11.05 7.75
N PHE A 409 3.68 -10.99 8.99
CA PHE A 409 4.02 -9.91 9.92
C PHE A 409 5.38 -10.10 10.61
N LYS A 410 6.15 -11.09 10.21
CA LYS A 410 7.51 -11.33 10.71
C LYS A 410 8.49 -10.54 9.85
N LEU A 411 9.46 -9.91 10.50
CA LEU A 411 10.60 -9.33 9.81
C LEU A 411 11.53 -10.47 9.39
N ASP A 412 11.74 -10.59 8.09
CA ASP A 412 12.59 -11.62 7.48
C ASP A 412 13.78 -10.92 6.82
N LEU A 413 14.91 -10.87 7.53
CA LEU A 413 16.14 -10.24 7.10
C LEU A 413 17.26 -11.28 7.06
N GLU A 414 17.69 -11.57 5.85
CA GLU A 414 18.81 -12.47 5.56
C GLU A 414 20.08 -11.68 5.20
N ASP A 415 21.21 -12.19 5.62
CA ASP A 415 22.54 -11.74 5.20
C ASP A 415 23.07 -12.59 4.03
N ASN A 416 24.25 -12.25 3.51
CA ASN A 416 24.91 -12.98 2.41
C ASN A 416 24.03 -13.17 1.16
N LEU A 417 23.28 -12.11 0.80
CA LEU A 417 22.44 -12.14 -0.39
C LEU A 417 23.22 -11.79 -1.66
N VAL A 418 22.78 -12.38 -2.78
CA VAL A 418 23.30 -12.12 -4.14
C VAL A 418 22.15 -11.94 -5.12
N ASN A 419 22.33 -11.09 -6.14
CA ASN A 419 21.30 -10.76 -7.15
C ASN A 419 21.24 -11.82 -8.27
N THR A 420 20.93 -13.08 -7.96
CA THR A 420 20.88 -14.19 -8.95
C THR A 420 19.51 -14.85 -9.07
N GLY A 421 18.57 -14.51 -8.19
CA GLY A 421 17.22 -15.03 -8.24
C GLY A 421 16.38 -14.44 -9.36
N THR A 422 15.29 -15.12 -9.69
CA THR A 422 14.32 -14.68 -10.71
C THR A 422 12.89 -14.83 -10.22
N GLY A 423 11.97 -14.16 -10.91
CA GLY A 423 10.52 -14.29 -10.68
C GLY A 423 9.73 -14.10 -11.97
N LYS A 424 8.51 -14.62 -12.00
CA LYS A 424 7.59 -14.39 -13.10
C LYS A 424 6.15 -14.31 -12.62
N ASN A 425 5.43 -13.31 -13.14
CA ASN A 425 4.00 -13.13 -12.90
C ASN A 425 3.31 -13.02 -14.25
N TYR A 426 2.19 -13.70 -14.41
CA TYR A 426 1.39 -13.59 -15.63
C TYR A 426 -0.07 -13.84 -15.34
N GLY A 427 -0.94 -13.22 -16.11
CA GLY A 427 -2.36 -13.35 -15.87
C GLY A 427 -3.23 -12.65 -16.89
N VAL A 428 -4.53 -12.82 -16.66
CA VAL A 428 -5.61 -12.18 -17.42
C VAL A 428 -6.51 -11.43 -16.45
N GLU A 429 -6.83 -10.20 -16.80
CA GLU A 429 -7.71 -9.34 -16.01
C GLU A 429 -8.93 -8.91 -16.82
N LEU A 430 -10.09 -8.87 -16.18
CA LEU A 430 -11.32 -8.37 -16.74
C LEU A 430 -11.95 -7.37 -15.76
N THR A 431 -12.28 -6.19 -16.27
CA THR A 431 -13.04 -5.17 -15.54
C THR A 431 -14.32 -4.86 -16.31
N ILE A 432 -15.46 -4.95 -15.65
CA ILE A 432 -16.76 -4.51 -16.15
C ILE A 432 -17.27 -3.44 -15.17
N GLU A 433 -17.46 -2.23 -15.67
CA GLU A 433 -17.85 -1.09 -14.87
C GLU A 433 -19.12 -0.44 -15.44
N LYS A 434 -20.10 -0.23 -14.58
CA LYS A 434 -21.25 0.59 -14.80
C LYS A 434 -21.13 1.84 -13.95
N PHE A 435 -20.86 2.97 -14.57
CA PHE A 435 -20.82 4.26 -13.88
C PHE A 435 -22.17 4.62 -13.28
N PHE A 436 -22.14 5.35 -12.17
CA PHE A 436 -23.36 5.77 -11.50
C PHE A 436 -24.27 6.55 -12.44
N SER A 437 -25.41 5.98 -12.76
CA SER A 437 -26.49 6.64 -13.53
C SER A 437 -27.82 5.95 -13.23
N ASN A 438 -28.92 6.69 -13.34
CA ASN A 438 -30.28 6.22 -13.01
C ASN A 438 -30.38 5.63 -11.57
N GLY A 439 -29.51 6.13 -10.66
CA GLY A 439 -29.48 5.75 -9.26
C GLY A 439 -28.83 4.40 -8.98
N TYR A 440 -28.07 3.80 -9.90
CA TYR A 440 -27.29 2.58 -9.62
C TYR A 440 -25.93 2.59 -10.31
N TYR A 441 -25.00 1.82 -9.74
CA TYR A 441 -23.67 1.57 -10.27
C TYR A 441 -23.28 0.11 -10.04
N GLY A 442 -22.24 -0.34 -10.74
CA GLY A 442 -21.69 -1.67 -10.54
C GLY A 442 -20.25 -1.76 -11.03
N LEU A 443 -19.48 -2.60 -10.38
CA LEU A 443 -18.10 -2.93 -10.75
C LEU A 443 -17.89 -4.42 -10.54
N PHE A 444 -17.43 -5.09 -11.58
CA PHE A 444 -16.91 -6.45 -11.50
C PHE A 444 -15.45 -6.43 -11.94
N THR A 445 -14.56 -6.97 -11.13
CA THR A 445 -13.16 -7.20 -11.49
C THR A 445 -12.80 -8.67 -11.29
N SER A 446 -12.05 -9.20 -12.22
CA SER A 446 -11.54 -10.57 -12.19
C SER A 446 -10.06 -10.54 -12.57
N SER A 447 -9.23 -11.22 -11.80
CA SER A 447 -7.85 -11.52 -12.14
C SER A 447 -7.60 -13.01 -11.96
N ILE A 448 -7.09 -13.67 -13.00
CA ILE A 448 -6.61 -15.06 -12.95
C ILE A 448 -5.14 -14.99 -13.27
N TYR A 449 -4.30 -15.46 -12.35
CA TYR A 449 -2.87 -15.23 -12.44
C TYR A 449 -2.05 -16.35 -11.83
N ASP A 450 -0.77 -16.39 -12.18
CA ASP A 450 0.24 -17.20 -11.53
C ASP A 450 1.45 -16.34 -11.16
N SER A 451 2.04 -16.61 -10.01
CA SER A 451 3.20 -15.92 -9.47
C SER A 451 4.22 -16.92 -8.96
N LYS A 452 5.41 -16.93 -9.57
CA LYS A 452 6.48 -17.90 -9.33
C LYS A 452 7.79 -17.19 -9.05
N TYR A 453 8.68 -17.86 -8.32
CA TYR A 453 10.07 -17.45 -8.14
C TYR A 453 11.02 -18.64 -8.25
N THR A 454 12.29 -18.35 -8.52
CA THR A 454 13.39 -19.30 -8.46
C THR A 454 14.47 -18.72 -7.57
N ALA A 455 14.82 -19.44 -6.51
CA ALA A 455 15.86 -19.06 -5.55
C ALA A 455 17.24 -19.63 -5.95
N SER A 456 18.21 -19.58 -5.03
CA SER A 456 19.59 -20.03 -5.28
C SER A 456 19.74 -21.54 -5.48
N ASP A 457 18.77 -22.33 -5.04
CA ASP A 457 18.73 -23.78 -5.29
C ASP A 457 18.26 -24.17 -6.71
N GLY A 458 17.84 -23.18 -7.53
CA GLY A 458 17.38 -23.39 -8.90
C GLY A 458 15.97 -23.98 -9.04
N ILE A 459 15.24 -24.16 -7.93
CA ILE A 459 13.90 -24.76 -7.96
C ILE A 459 12.84 -23.67 -8.09
N GLU A 460 11.95 -23.82 -9.07
CA GLU A 460 10.80 -22.93 -9.24
C GLU A 460 9.68 -23.26 -8.26
N ARG A 461 9.20 -22.23 -7.53
CA ARG A 461 8.15 -22.34 -6.51
C ARG A 461 7.08 -21.25 -6.69
N ASN A 462 5.92 -21.43 -6.04
CA ASN A 462 4.97 -20.35 -5.89
C ASN A 462 5.56 -19.25 -5.00
N THR A 463 5.27 -17.97 -5.31
CA THR A 463 5.49 -16.92 -4.30
C THR A 463 4.46 -17.03 -3.18
N ALA A 464 4.75 -16.47 -2.02
CA ALA A 464 3.81 -16.35 -0.90
C ALA A 464 2.52 -15.59 -1.27
N PHE A 465 2.54 -14.80 -2.36
CA PHE A 465 1.41 -14.00 -2.85
C PHE A 465 0.58 -14.71 -3.92
N ASN A 466 0.95 -15.94 -4.31
CA ASN A 466 0.24 -16.67 -5.34
C ASN A 466 -1.09 -17.21 -4.79
N GLY A 467 -2.18 -16.58 -5.18
CA GLY A 467 -3.55 -17.00 -4.85
C GLY A 467 -4.34 -17.51 -6.07
N LYS A 468 -3.73 -17.55 -7.26
CA LYS A 468 -4.30 -18.02 -8.52
C LYS A 468 -5.42 -17.17 -9.10
N TYR A 469 -6.33 -16.64 -8.30
CA TYR A 469 -7.43 -15.79 -8.78
C TYR A 469 -7.98 -14.85 -7.72
N VAL A 470 -8.55 -13.74 -8.17
CA VAL A 470 -9.36 -12.82 -7.36
C VAL A 470 -10.55 -12.34 -8.16
N PHE A 471 -11.75 -12.44 -7.59
CA PHE A 471 -12.98 -11.88 -8.11
C PHE A 471 -13.56 -10.87 -7.13
N ASN A 472 -13.90 -9.68 -7.60
CA ASN A 472 -14.63 -8.69 -6.82
C ASN A 472 -15.88 -8.26 -7.56
N MET A 473 -16.97 -8.17 -6.86
CA MET A 473 -18.23 -7.61 -7.34
C MET A 473 -18.70 -6.55 -6.34
N LEU A 474 -18.94 -5.35 -6.83
CA LEU A 474 -19.46 -4.23 -6.06
C LEU A 474 -20.62 -3.63 -6.83
N GLY A 475 -21.72 -3.35 -6.14
CA GLY A 475 -22.85 -2.68 -6.75
C GLY A 475 -23.70 -1.97 -5.71
N GLY A 476 -24.36 -0.90 -6.13
CA GLY A 476 -25.21 -0.12 -5.25
C GLY A 476 -26.38 0.52 -5.96
N LYS A 477 -27.42 0.76 -5.20
CA LYS A 477 -28.64 1.45 -5.62
C LYS A 477 -28.95 2.57 -4.64
N GLU A 478 -29.22 3.77 -5.20
CA GLU A 478 -29.68 4.93 -4.46
C GLU A 478 -31.12 5.28 -4.89
N TRP A 479 -31.99 5.49 -3.93
CA TRP A 479 -33.36 5.98 -4.10
C TRP A 479 -33.47 7.39 -3.55
N LYS A 480 -33.86 8.33 -4.40
CA LYS A 480 -34.18 9.69 -3.97
C LYS A 480 -35.51 9.70 -3.23
N MET A 481 -35.60 10.41 -2.11
CA MET A 481 -36.71 10.40 -1.18
C MET A 481 -37.09 11.81 -0.69
N GLY A 482 -38.30 11.91 -0.18
CA GLY A 482 -38.83 13.15 0.41
C GLY A 482 -39.23 14.21 -0.61
N LYS A 483 -39.67 15.37 -0.12
CA LYS A 483 -40.02 16.51 -1.00
C LYS A 483 -38.80 16.97 -1.79
N GLU A 484 -38.98 17.17 -3.10
CA GLU A 484 -37.93 17.63 -4.02
C GLU A 484 -36.75 16.68 -4.15
N ASN A 485 -36.93 15.38 -3.88
CA ASN A 485 -35.87 14.37 -3.91
C ASN A 485 -34.64 14.75 -3.05
N ARG A 486 -34.89 15.41 -1.93
CA ARG A 486 -33.85 16.03 -1.10
C ARG A 486 -33.03 15.03 -0.31
N ASN A 487 -33.65 13.97 0.12
CA ASN A 487 -33.02 12.87 0.88
C ASN A 487 -32.69 11.70 -0.04
N ALA A 488 -31.85 10.80 0.43
CA ALA A 488 -31.53 9.59 -0.30
C ALA A 488 -31.40 8.39 0.66
N PHE A 489 -31.85 7.23 0.22
CA PHE A 489 -31.53 5.96 0.82
C PHE A 489 -30.66 5.17 -0.16
N SER A 490 -29.63 4.49 0.32
CA SER A 490 -28.77 3.65 -0.50
C SER A 490 -28.57 2.28 0.11
N VAL A 491 -28.38 1.30 -0.75
CA VAL A 491 -27.87 -0.04 -0.39
C VAL A 491 -26.73 -0.38 -1.32
N ASP A 492 -25.62 -0.81 -0.74
CA ASP A 492 -24.42 -1.22 -1.43
C ASP A 492 -24.08 -2.65 -1.02
N ILE A 493 -23.63 -3.47 -1.98
CA ILE A 493 -23.22 -4.86 -1.75
C ILE A 493 -21.82 -5.03 -2.35
N LYS A 494 -20.92 -5.64 -1.59
CA LYS A 494 -19.59 -6.02 -2.06
C LYS A 494 -19.35 -7.49 -1.78
N PHE A 495 -18.97 -8.24 -2.81
CA PHE A 495 -18.55 -9.63 -2.70
C PHE A 495 -17.13 -9.78 -3.19
N THR A 496 -16.29 -10.45 -2.41
CA THR A 496 -14.92 -10.81 -2.78
C THR A 496 -14.74 -12.31 -2.65
N ASN A 497 -14.20 -12.93 -3.69
CA ASN A 497 -13.75 -14.31 -3.68
C ASN A 497 -12.35 -14.41 -4.25
N ALA A 498 -11.44 -15.06 -3.54
CA ALA A 498 -10.05 -15.22 -3.96
C ALA A 498 -9.54 -16.63 -3.63
N GLY A 499 -8.60 -17.12 -4.41
CA GLY A 499 -7.88 -18.33 -4.06
C GLY A 499 -7.06 -18.12 -2.78
N GLY A 500 -6.87 -19.18 -2.03
CA GLY A 500 -6.02 -19.17 -0.86
C GLY A 500 -4.57 -18.85 -1.22
N ARG A 501 -3.87 -18.10 -0.38
CA ARG A 501 -2.44 -17.81 -0.58
C ARG A 501 -1.61 -19.10 -0.46
N ALA A 502 -0.52 -19.17 -1.22
CA ALA A 502 0.49 -20.21 -1.03
C ALA A 502 1.20 -20.05 0.33
N TYR A 503 1.52 -21.17 0.96
CA TYR A 503 2.28 -21.20 2.21
C TYR A 503 3.18 -22.44 2.26
N THR A 504 4.21 -22.38 3.12
CA THR A 504 5.06 -23.54 3.43
C THR A 504 4.37 -24.38 4.51
N PRO A 505 4.04 -25.66 4.24
CA PRO A 505 3.40 -26.52 5.22
C PRO A 505 4.26 -26.72 6.47
N ILE A 506 3.63 -26.83 7.62
CA ILE A 506 4.29 -27.29 8.85
C ILE A 506 4.40 -28.82 8.79
N ASP A 507 5.61 -29.34 8.94
CA ASP A 507 5.83 -30.76 9.14
C ASP A 507 5.43 -31.12 10.58
N LEU A 508 4.21 -31.65 10.71
CA LEU A 508 3.64 -31.93 12.02
C LEU A 508 4.41 -33.00 12.77
N ALA A 509 4.88 -34.05 12.08
CA ALA A 509 5.61 -35.15 12.70
C ALA A 509 6.97 -34.67 13.24
N SER A 510 7.71 -33.93 12.42
CA SER A 510 8.99 -33.33 12.84
C SER A 510 8.79 -32.30 13.95
N SER A 511 7.70 -31.50 13.89
CA SER A 511 7.36 -30.52 14.93
C SER A 511 7.02 -31.16 16.26
N GLN A 512 6.30 -32.29 16.26
CA GLN A 512 6.00 -33.08 17.44
C GLN A 512 7.26 -33.67 18.06
N GLY A 513 8.17 -34.19 17.21
CA GLY A 513 9.45 -34.75 17.66
C GLY A 513 10.40 -33.68 18.26
N ALA A 514 10.45 -32.51 17.62
CA ALA A 514 11.30 -31.40 18.06
C ALA A 514 10.69 -30.56 19.21
N GLY A 515 9.38 -30.67 19.46
CA GLY A 515 8.66 -29.82 20.39
C GLY A 515 8.61 -28.33 19.98
N THR A 516 8.86 -28.03 18.70
CA THR A 516 8.84 -26.68 18.10
C THR A 516 8.35 -26.76 16.68
N GLU A 517 7.92 -25.62 16.11
CA GLU A 517 7.50 -25.55 14.72
C GLU A 517 8.65 -25.89 13.78
N VAL A 518 8.43 -26.87 12.91
CA VAL A 518 9.35 -27.28 11.82
C VAL A 518 8.58 -27.15 10.51
N LEU A 519 9.12 -26.35 9.59
CA LEU A 519 8.54 -26.20 8.25
C LEU A 519 8.99 -27.32 7.32
N SER A 520 8.13 -27.67 6.37
CA SER A 520 8.47 -28.56 5.27
C SER A 520 9.59 -27.98 4.41
N THR A 521 10.42 -28.82 3.83
CA THR A 521 11.45 -28.45 2.85
C THR A 521 10.86 -27.96 1.52
N ASN A 522 9.55 -28.20 1.27
CA ASN A 522 8.86 -27.74 0.08
C ASN A 522 8.19 -26.38 0.35
N ALA A 523 8.97 -25.30 0.21
CA ALA A 523 8.47 -23.96 0.45
C ALA A 523 7.31 -23.59 -0.50
N TYR A 524 6.27 -22.98 0.05
CA TYR A 524 5.06 -22.49 -0.66
C TYR A 524 4.37 -23.53 -1.54
N SER A 525 4.38 -24.80 -1.12
CA SER A 525 3.81 -25.93 -1.88
C SER A 525 2.31 -26.07 -1.72
N ASP A 526 1.74 -25.62 -0.61
CA ASP A 526 0.32 -25.73 -0.30
C ASP A 526 -0.39 -24.38 -0.36
N PHE A 527 -1.74 -24.44 -0.43
CA PHE A 527 -2.61 -23.26 -0.46
C PHE A 527 -3.63 -23.31 0.68
N TYR A 528 -3.82 -22.16 1.34
CA TYR A 528 -4.93 -22.02 2.27
C TYR A 528 -6.28 -22.23 1.57
N LYS A 529 -7.34 -22.44 2.34
CA LYS A 529 -8.70 -22.45 1.82
C LYS A 529 -9.03 -21.12 1.14
N ASN A 530 -9.88 -21.18 0.11
CA ASN A 530 -10.32 -20.00 -0.61
C ASN A 530 -10.95 -18.97 0.32
N TYR A 531 -10.60 -17.72 0.07
CA TYR A 531 -11.16 -16.58 0.76
C TYR A 531 -12.48 -16.17 0.13
N TYR A 532 -13.51 -15.93 0.93
CA TYR A 532 -14.66 -15.18 0.46
C TYR A 532 -15.25 -14.28 1.55
N ARG A 533 -15.82 -13.17 1.13
CA ARG A 533 -16.43 -12.19 2.01
C ARG A 533 -17.56 -11.47 1.30
N LEU A 534 -18.69 -11.34 2.00
CA LEU A 534 -19.84 -10.56 1.58
C LEU A 534 -20.06 -9.42 2.56
N ASP A 535 -20.06 -8.17 2.06
CA ASP A 535 -20.33 -6.96 2.84
C ASP A 535 -21.62 -6.32 2.32
N ILE A 536 -22.45 -5.80 3.23
CA ILE A 536 -23.69 -5.09 2.90
C ILE A 536 -23.70 -3.77 3.69
N LYS A 537 -23.91 -2.68 2.96
CA LYS A 537 -24.02 -1.35 3.55
C LYS A 537 -25.38 -0.74 3.22
N ALA A 538 -26.06 -0.20 4.22
CA ALA A 538 -27.25 0.63 4.07
C ALA A 538 -26.94 2.05 4.56
N GLY A 539 -27.37 3.05 3.80
CA GLY A 539 -27.10 4.45 4.10
C GLY A 539 -28.32 5.34 3.92
N PHE A 540 -28.47 6.31 4.80
CA PHE A 540 -29.54 7.31 4.73
C PHE A 540 -28.94 8.70 4.79
N VAL A 541 -29.23 9.53 3.77
CA VAL A 541 -28.79 10.93 3.69
C VAL A 541 -30.00 11.85 3.89
N ILE A 542 -29.90 12.72 4.89
CA ILE A 542 -30.94 13.70 5.27
C ILE A 542 -30.37 15.11 5.03
N ASN A 543 -31.00 15.86 4.13
CA ASN A 543 -30.61 17.23 3.84
C ASN A 543 -31.66 18.24 4.37
N SER A 544 -31.22 19.32 5.03
CA SER A 544 -32.07 20.39 5.45
C SER A 544 -32.69 21.13 4.25
N LYS A 545 -33.83 21.81 4.46
CA LYS A 545 -34.56 22.53 3.41
C LYS A 545 -33.69 23.60 2.71
N ASN A 546 -32.84 24.27 3.46
CA ASN A 546 -31.94 25.32 2.95
C ASN A 546 -30.59 24.78 2.46
N LYS A 547 -30.40 23.45 2.44
CA LYS A 547 -29.16 22.75 2.05
C LYS A 547 -27.89 23.16 2.82
N LYS A 548 -28.07 23.74 4.01
CA LYS A 548 -26.95 24.14 4.88
C LYS A 548 -26.51 23.05 5.83
N LEU A 549 -27.32 22.02 6.01
CA LEU A 549 -27.03 20.88 6.87
C LEU A 549 -27.31 19.58 6.12
N SER A 550 -26.35 18.68 6.10
CA SER A 550 -26.47 17.33 5.59
C SER A 550 -26.06 16.34 6.67
N GLN A 551 -26.88 15.33 6.89
CA GLN A 551 -26.58 14.24 7.82
C GLN A 551 -26.57 12.92 7.06
N THR A 552 -25.61 12.06 7.34
CA THR A 552 -25.54 10.69 6.80
C THR A 552 -25.45 9.72 7.96
N ILE A 553 -26.31 8.74 7.96
CA ILE A 553 -26.26 7.58 8.87
C ILE A 553 -26.06 6.37 7.98
N SER A 554 -25.06 5.53 8.25
CA SER A 554 -24.88 4.28 7.52
C SER A 554 -24.44 3.15 8.44
N LEU A 555 -24.97 1.97 8.16
CA LEU A 555 -24.57 0.71 8.75
C LEU A 555 -23.91 -0.12 7.65
N ASP A 556 -22.63 -0.45 7.84
CA ASP A 556 -21.84 -1.32 6.98
C ASP A 556 -21.54 -2.61 7.75
N VAL A 557 -22.21 -3.69 7.36
CA VAL A 557 -21.99 -5.01 7.96
C VAL A 557 -21.02 -5.77 7.08
N GLN A 558 -19.80 -5.90 7.58
CA GLN A 558 -18.72 -6.59 6.90
C GLN A 558 -18.79 -8.09 7.22
N ASN A 559 -18.48 -8.92 6.23
CA ASN A 559 -18.52 -10.38 6.33
C ASN A 559 -19.83 -10.88 6.95
N VAL A 560 -20.97 -10.51 6.33
CA VAL A 560 -22.32 -10.85 6.84
C VAL A 560 -22.55 -12.36 6.96
N THR A 561 -21.79 -13.17 6.22
CA THR A 561 -21.83 -14.64 6.28
C THR A 561 -21.08 -15.21 7.48
N ASN A 562 -20.34 -14.37 8.20
CA ASN A 562 -19.43 -14.77 9.28
C ASN A 562 -18.45 -15.88 8.87
N HIS A 563 -18.00 -15.87 7.60
CA HIS A 563 -17.08 -16.88 7.12
C HIS A 563 -15.71 -16.71 7.76
N GLN A 564 -15.14 -17.80 8.26
CA GLN A 564 -13.82 -17.81 8.88
C GLN A 564 -12.74 -17.99 7.81
N ASN A 565 -12.22 -16.89 7.28
CA ASN A 565 -11.11 -16.90 6.36
C ASN A 565 -9.80 -17.13 7.13
N VAL A 566 -9.04 -18.16 6.73
CA VAL A 566 -7.75 -18.46 7.38
C VAL A 566 -6.77 -17.33 7.10
N PHE A 567 -6.14 -16.84 8.17
CA PHE A 567 -5.07 -15.86 8.10
C PHE A 567 -3.69 -16.53 8.08
N SER A 568 -3.43 -17.42 9.05
CA SER A 568 -2.17 -18.17 9.18
C SER A 568 -2.42 -19.48 9.92
N GLN A 569 -1.42 -20.36 9.87
CA GLN A 569 -1.32 -21.53 10.72
C GLN A 569 -0.04 -21.47 11.56
N SER A 570 -0.05 -22.13 12.70
CA SER A 570 1.09 -22.26 13.60
C SER A 570 1.05 -23.62 14.30
N TYR A 571 2.18 -24.06 14.85
CA TYR A 571 2.24 -25.26 15.67
C TYR A 571 1.95 -24.94 17.13
N ASP A 572 0.90 -25.54 17.71
CA ASP A 572 0.59 -25.47 19.14
C ASP A 572 1.39 -26.53 19.89
N ARG A 573 2.45 -26.09 20.59
CA ARG A 573 3.32 -26.97 21.38
C ARG A 573 2.57 -27.67 22.53
N ASN A 574 1.55 -27.04 23.10
CA ASN A 574 0.85 -27.59 24.26
C ASN A 574 -0.08 -28.73 23.88
N ARG A 575 -0.69 -28.63 22.68
CA ARG A 575 -1.60 -29.63 22.16
C ARG A 575 -0.95 -30.57 21.14
N SER A 576 0.28 -30.27 20.72
CA SER A 576 1.02 -30.99 19.67
C SER A 576 0.21 -31.10 18.36
N THR A 577 -0.49 -30.03 17.99
CA THR A 577 -1.37 -29.94 16.82
C THR A 577 -1.18 -28.62 16.08
N LEU A 578 -1.78 -28.52 14.87
CA LEU A 578 -1.86 -27.26 14.15
C LEU A 578 -2.96 -26.38 14.73
N ASN A 579 -2.66 -25.12 14.91
CA ASN A 579 -3.60 -24.05 15.23
C ASN A 579 -3.81 -23.13 14.02
N TYR A 580 -5.04 -22.61 13.83
CA TYR A 580 -5.39 -21.71 12.74
C TYR A 580 -5.86 -20.37 13.29
N THR A 581 -5.23 -19.31 12.85
CA THR A 581 -5.69 -17.95 13.10
C THR A 581 -6.60 -17.51 11.96
N TYR A 582 -7.74 -16.93 12.29
CA TYR A 582 -8.73 -16.48 11.32
C TYR A 582 -8.76 -14.96 11.21
N GLN A 583 -9.10 -14.47 10.03
CA GLN A 583 -9.38 -13.05 9.80
C GLN A 583 -10.70 -12.66 10.47
N LEU A 584 -10.96 -11.35 10.53
CA LEU A 584 -12.15 -10.79 11.16
C LEU A 584 -13.43 -11.42 10.60
N GLY A 585 -14.26 -11.96 11.49
CA GLY A 585 -15.59 -12.49 11.19
C GLY A 585 -16.61 -11.38 10.88
N LEU A 586 -17.87 -11.60 11.28
CA LEU A 586 -18.92 -10.60 11.12
C LEU A 586 -18.59 -9.34 11.92
N PHE A 587 -18.58 -8.20 11.24
CA PHE A 587 -18.24 -6.92 11.86
C PHE A 587 -19.19 -5.79 11.43
N PRO A 588 -20.05 -5.27 12.35
CA PRO A 588 -20.89 -4.13 12.08
C PRO A 588 -20.12 -2.82 12.29
N ASN A 589 -20.13 -1.94 11.29
CA ASN A 589 -19.52 -0.61 11.35
C ASN A 589 -20.62 0.46 11.17
N LEU A 590 -20.99 1.12 12.27
CA LEU A 590 -21.91 2.24 12.25
C LEU A 590 -21.13 3.52 12.01
N LEU A 591 -21.63 4.36 11.10
CA LEU A 591 -21.06 5.66 10.78
C LEU A 591 -22.15 6.73 10.81
N TYR A 592 -21.87 7.81 11.54
CA TYR A 592 -22.66 9.04 11.52
C TYR A 592 -21.79 10.20 11.04
N LYS A 593 -22.29 10.95 10.06
CA LYS A 593 -21.60 12.10 9.48
C LYS A 593 -22.55 13.29 9.42
N ILE A 594 -22.11 14.44 9.88
CA ILE A 594 -22.82 15.72 9.79
C ILE A 594 -21.92 16.74 9.08
N GLN A 595 -22.49 17.48 8.13
CA GLN A 595 -21.80 18.51 7.35
C GLN A 595 -22.64 19.79 7.35
N PHE A 596 -22.01 20.92 7.63
CA PHE A 596 -22.65 22.25 7.71
C PHE A 596 -21.72 23.39 7.28
#